data_6a83e9f25a4356cf38f6065548278927
#
_entry.id   6a83e9f25a4356cf38f6065548278927
#
_cell.length_a   1.000
_cell.length_b   1.000
_cell.length_c   1.000
_cell.angle_alpha   90.00
_cell.angle_beta   90.00
_cell.angle_gamma   90.00
#
_symmetry.space_group_name_H-M   'P 1'
#
loop_
_entity.id
_entity.type
_entity.pdbx_description
1 polymer ?
#
loop_
_entity_poly.entity_id
_entity_poly.type
_entity_poly.pdbx_seq_one_letter_code
_entity_poly.pdbx_strand_id
1 'polypeptide(L)'
;MLWASTGTKNAAYSDVLYVESLIGARTINTVPDGTLAAFRDHGKAEETLTRDIEAARAQFAALQRLGIDLDAAGEQLQTEGLKMFEESFQQLLALTAG
;
A
#
# COMPACT_ATOMS: atom_id res chain seq x y z
N MET A 1 6.78 -12.96 3.63
CA MET A 1 5.89 -11.85 3.21
C MET A 1 6.61 -10.97 2.21
N LEU A 2 5.89 -10.50 1.18
CA LEU A 2 6.44 -9.63 0.15
C LEU A 2 5.54 -8.39 0.00
N TRP A 3 6.16 -7.22 0.04
CA TRP A 3 5.49 -5.94 -0.16
C TRP A 3 5.83 -5.37 -1.54
N ALA A 4 4.83 -4.83 -2.21
CA ALA A 4 4.96 -4.19 -3.51
C ALA A 4 4.28 -2.82 -3.52
N SER A 5 4.57 -2.02 -4.54
CA SER A 5 4.01 -0.67 -4.70
C SER A 5 4.32 0.26 -3.52
N THR A 6 5.54 0.19 -3.02
CA THR A 6 5.98 0.86 -1.79
C THR A 6 6.60 2.26 -2.02
N GLY A 7 6.55 2.78 -3.23
CA GLY A 7 6.91 4.18 -3.50
C GLY A 7 5.86 5.14 -2.92
N THR A 8 6.32 6.19 -2.25
CA THR A 8 5.43 7.22 -1.70
C THR A 8 5.07 8.25 -2.77
N LYS A 9 3.78 8.46 -3.00
CA LYS A 9 3.28 9.39 -4.02
C LYS A 9 2.88 10.75 -3.45
N ASN A 10 2.47 10.81 -2.19
CA ASN A 10 2.08 12.06 -1.55
C ASN A 10 3.33 12.77 -1.01
N ALA A 11 3.61 13.96 -1.55
CA ALA A 11 4.76 14.76 -1.18
C ALA A 11 4.76 15.24 0.30
N ALA A 12 3.61 15.17 0.98
CA ALA A 12 3.51 15.48 2.40
C ALA A 12 4.06 14.37 3.31
N TYR A 13 4.26 13.17 2.77
CA TYR A 13 4.80 12.02 3.50
C TYR A 13 6.28 11.81 3.17
N SER A 14 7.00 11.12 4.06
CA SER A 14 8.38 10.68 3.78
C SER A 14 8.43 9.86 2.48
N ASP A 15 9.43 10.12 1.66
CA ASP A 15 9.66 9.37 0.41
C ASP A 15 10.09 7.91 0.63
N VAL A 16 10.44 7.53 1.85
CA VAL A 16 10.80 6.18 2.26
C VAL A 16 9.82 5.56 3.26
N LEU A 17 8.63 6.17 3.43
CA LEU A 17 7.65 5.77 4.43
C LEU A 17 7.31 4.26 4.37
N TYR A 18 7.00 3.75 3.19
CA TYR A 18 6.57 2.35 3.01
C TYR A 18 7.72 1.36 2.88
N VAL A 19 8.95 1.82 3.01
CA VAL A 19 10.12 0.95 3.19
C VAL A 19 10.48 0.88 4.67
N GLU A 20 10.67 2.02 5.32
CA GLU A 20 11.06 2.07 6.73
C GLU A 20 10.04 1.42 7.66
N SER A 21 8.75 1.58 7.40
CA SER A 21 7.68 1.03 8.24
C SER A 21 7.45 -0.48 8.08
N LEU A 22 8.06 -1.11 7.09
CA LEU A 22 7.80 -2.49 6.70
C LEU A 22 9.04 -3.41 6.81
N ILE A 23 10.02 -3.02 7.60
CA ILE A 23 11.26 -3.78 7.79
C ILE A 23 11.05 -4.84 8.86
N GLY A 24 11.28 -6.09 8.51
CA GLY A 24 11.14 -7.21 9.43
C GLY A 24 11.81 -8.48 8.94
N ALA A 25 11.92 -9.47 9.82
CA ALA A 25 12.48 -10.77 9.49
C ALA A 25 11.66 -11.47 8.38
N ARG A 26 12.34 -12.16 7.47
CA ARG A 26 11.72 -12.94 6.38
C ARG A 26 10.71 -12.12 5.57
N THR A 27 11.02 -10.85 5.36
CA THR A 27 10.20 -9.88 4.63
C THR A 27 10.99 -9.32 3.46
N ILE A 28 10.35 -9.27 2.30
CA ILE A 28 10.92 -8.71 1.07
C ILE A 28 10.11 -7.47 0.69
N ASN A 29 10.79 -6.40 0.35
CA ASN A 29 10.17 -5.20 -0.21
C ASN A 29 10.67 -4.99 -1.64
N THR A 30 9.77 -4.90 -2.59
CA THR A 30 10.09 -4.63 -3.99
C THR A 30 9.93 -3.14 -4.24
N VAL A 31 11.04 -2.42 -4.17
CA VAL A 31 11.04 -0.95 -4.23
C VAL A 31 11.29 -0.42 -5.65
N PRO A 32 10.65 0.69 -6.04
CA PRO A 32 11.04 1.43 -7.23
C PRO A 32 12.48 1.98 -7.12
N ASP A 33 13.16 2.16 -8.25
CA ASP A 33 14.56 2.62 -8.28
C ASP A 33 14.77 3.95 -7.54
N GLY A 34 13.85 4.91 -7.71
CA GLY A 34 13.90 6.19 -7.01
C GLY A 34 13.76 6.05 -5.50
N THR A 35 12.89 5.16 -5.04
CA THR A 35 12.71 4.86 -3.61
C THR A 35 13.95 4.18 -3.04
N LEU A 36 14.58 3.27 -3.79
CA LEU A 36 15.84 2.64 -3.38
C LEU A 36 16.95 3.67 -3.22
N ALA A 37 17.07 4.59 -4.16
CA ALA A 37 18.05 5.67 -4.09
C ALA A 37 17.83 6.56 -2.86
N ALA A 38 16.59 6.95 -2.59
CA ALA A 38 16.23 7.73 -1.41
C ALA A 38 16.54 6.98 -0.11
N PHE A 39 16.23 5.69 -0.04
CA PHE A 39 16.52 4.88 1.13
C PHE A 39 18.04 4.74 1.37
N ARG A 40 18.82 4.58 0.32
CA ARG A 40 20.31 4.54 0.43
C ARG A 40 20.88 5.86 0.92
N ASP A 41 20.27 6.97 0.55
CA ASP A 41 20.74 8.31 0.93
C ASP A 41 20.39 8.64 2.39
N HIS A 42 19.14 8.47 2.78
CA HIS A 42 18.64 8.94 4.09
C HIS A 42 17.73 7.97 4.85
N GLY A 43 17.51 6.76 4.34
CA GLY A 43 16.70 5.76 5.01
C GLY A 43 17.37 5.18 6.25
N LYS A 44 16.57 4.70 7.19
CA LYS A 44 17.01 4.01 8.41
C LYS A 44 16.60 2.54 8.34
N ALA A 45 17.59 1.66 8.43
CA ALA A 45 17.39 0.22 8.46
C ALA A 45 17.20 -0.25 9.92
N GLU A 46 15.99 -0.21 10.39
CA GLU A 46 15.59 -0.68 11.73
C GLU A 46 14.40 -1.65 11.59
N GLU A 47 14.32 -2.62 12.48
CA GLU A 47 13.19 -3.53 12.53
C GLU A 47 11.94 -2.78 13.02
N THR A 48 10.96 -2.59 12.15
CA THR A 48 9.78 -1.75 12.41
C THR A 48 8.46 -2.49 12.25
N LEU A 49 8.44 -3.56 11.44
CA LEU A 49 7.21 -4.25 11.02
C LEU A 49 6.36 -4.73 12.20
N THR A 50 7.01 -5.16 13.27
CA THR A 50 6.34 -5.68 14.48
C THR A 50 6.26 -4.67 15.61
N ARG A 51 6.61 -3.41 15.38
CA ARG A 51 6.47 -2.35 16.39
C ARG A 51 5.01 -1.94 16.57
N ASP A 52 4.66 -1.56 17.77
CA ASP A 52 3.37 -0.92 18.12
C ASP A 52 2.14 -1.71 17.65
N ILE A 53 2.22 -3.04 17.64
CA ILE A 53 1.11 -3.92 17.25
C ILE A 53 -0.12 -3.67 18.12
N GLU A 54 0.06 -3.45 19.44
CA GLU A 54 -1.06 -3.15 20.33
C GLU A 54 -1.74 -1.82 19.99
N ALA A 55 -0.95 -0.79 19.63
CA ALA A 55 -1.49 0.49 19.15
C ALA A 55 -2.26 0.31 17.83
N ALA A 56 -1.76 -0.49 16.91
CA ALA A 56 -2.44 -0.81 15.67
C ALA A 56 -3.77 -1.53 15.93
N ARG A 57 -3.79 -2.51 16.81
CA ARG A 57 -5.03 -3.20 17.22
C ARG A 57 -6.05 -2.26 17.84
N ALA A 58 -5.60 -1.32 18.67
CA ALA A 58 -6.46 -0.31 19.26
C ALA A 58 -7.07 0.62 18.20
N GLN A 59 -6.32 0.98 17.17
CA GLN A 59 -6.82 1.76 16.04
C GLN A 59 -7.89 1.00 15.23
N PHE A 60 -7.68 -0.28 14.95
CA PHE A 60 -8.69 -1.13 14.32
C PHE A 60 -9.98 -1.20 15.14
N ALA A 61 -9.86 -1.40 16.44
CA ALA A 61 -11.01 -1.43 17.33
C ALA A 61 -11.77 -0.09 17.38
N ALA A 62 -11.03 1.03 17.31
CA ALA A 62 -11.63 2.36 17.24
C ALA A 62 -12.40 2.59 15.94
N LEU A 63 -11.86 2.14 14.81
CA LEU A 63 -12.55 2.19 13.52
C LEU A 63 -13.86 1.40 13.53
N GLN A 64 -13.84 0.19 14.09
CA GLN A 64 -15.06 -0.62 14.23
C GLN A 64 -16.11 0.07 15.08
N ARG A 65 -15.73 0.71 16.18
CA ARG A 65 -16.65 1.48 17.04
C ARG A 65 -17.27 2.67 16.31
N LEU A 66 -16.55 3.25 15.35
CA LEU A 66 -17.06 4.33 14.49
C LEU A 66 -17.94 3.81 13.33
N GLY A 67 -18.18 2.51 13.24
CA GLY A 67 -18.97 1.89 12.18
C GLY A 67 -18.20 1.68 10.88
N ILE A 68 -16.89 1.76 10.89
CA ILE A 68 -16.03 1.51 9.72
C ILE A 68 -15.63 0.04 9.73
N ASP A 69 -16.10 -0.70 8.73
CA ASP A 69 -15.75 -2.09 8.47
C ASP A 69 -14.68 -2.15 7.36
N LEU A 70 -13.45 -2.50 7.73
CA LEU A 70 -12.34 -2.55 6.79
C LEU A 70 -12.45 -3.69 5.79
N ASP A 71 -13.08 -4.81 6.15
CA ASP A 71 -13.33 -5.91 5.23
C ASP A 71 -14.33 -5.49 4.15
N ALA A 72 -15.41 -4.82 4.54
CA ALA A 72 -16.38 -4.26 3.60
C ALA A 72 -15.75 -3.20 2.69
N ALA A 73 -14.88 -2.35 3.24
CA ALA A 73 -14.13 -1.37 2.44
C ALA A 73 -13.21 -2.07 1.42
N GLY A 74 -12.53 -3.15 1.81
CA GLY A 74 -11.71 -3.96 0.92
C GLY A 74 -12.51 -4.61 -0.21
N GLU A 75 -13.67 -5.18 0.10
CA GLU A 75 -14.57 -5.76 -0.91
C GLU A 75 -15.08 -4.71 -1.90
N GLN A 76 -15.45 -3.53 -1.41
CA GLN A 76 -15.89 -2.42 -2.24
C GLN A 76 -14.77 -1.98 -3.19
N LEU A 77 -13.54 -1.80 -2.69
CA LEU A 77 -12.39 -1.43 -3.50
C LEU A 77 -12.09 -2.46 -4.57
N GLN A 78 -12.21 -3.75 -4.25
CA GLN A 78 -12.02 -4.84 -5.22
C GLN A 78 -13.07 -4.77 -6.33
N THR A 79 -14.34 -4.62 -5.99
CA THR A 79 -15.44 -4.54 -6.95
C THR A 79 -15.27 -3.34 -7.88
N GLU A 80 -14.98 -2.16 -7.31
CA GLU A 80 -14.75 -0.94 -8.09
C GLU A 80 -13.51 -1.05 -8.97
N GLY A 81 -12.43 -1.65 -8.47
CA GLY A 81 -11.19 -1.87 -9.22
C GLY A 81 -11.40 -2.79 -10.41
N LEU A 82 -12.10 -3.90 -10.24
CA LEU A 82 -12.44 -4.82 -11.34
C LEU A 82 -13.29 -4.13 -12.39
N LYS A 83 -14.26 -3.33 -11.99
CA LYS A 83 -15.10 -2.57 -12.90
C LYS A 83 -14.27 -1.57 -13.72
N MET A 84 -13.36 -0.83 -13.09
CA MET A 84 -12.49 0.11 -13.80
C MET A 84 -11.59 -0.58 -14.82
N PHE A 85 -11.04 -1.75 -14.50
CA PHE A 85 -10.27 -2.56 -15.45
C PHE A 85 -11.13 -3.04 -16.62
N GLU A 86 -12.33 -3.52 -16.36
CA GLU A 86 -13.27 -3.94 -17.40
C GLU A 86 -13.63 -2.79 -18.33
N GLU A 87 -13.97 -1.64 -17.79
CA GLU A 87 -14.29 -0.43 -18.58
C GLU A 87 -13.11 0.01 -19.44
N SER A 88 -11.89 0.03 -18.89
CA SER A 88 -10.67 0.36 -19.63
C SER A 88 -10.40 -0.64 -20.76
N PHE A 89 -10.61 -1.92 -20.50
CA PHE A 89 -10.46 -2.97 -21.51
C PHE A 89 -11.49 -2.83 -22.65
N GLN A 90 -12.75 -2.54 -22.33
CA GLN A 90 -13.79 -2.30 -23.31
C GLN A 90 -13.48 -1.07 -24.18
N GLN A 91 -12.96 0.00 -23.59
CA GLN A 91 -12.51 1.18 -24.33
C GLN A 91 -11.38 0.83 -25.31
N LEU A 92 -10.41 0.03 -24.87
CA LEU A 92 -9.32 -0.43 -25.72
C LEU A 92 -9.84 -1.27 -26.88
N LEU A 93 -10.74 -2.19 -26.64
CA LEU A 93 -11.38 -2.99 -27.69
C LEU A 93 -12.12 -2.11 -28.69
N ALA A 94 -12.86 -1.12 -28.23
CA ALA A 94 -13.57 -0.18 -29.10
C ALA A 94 -12.63 0.61 -30.02
N LEU A 95 -11.46 0.99 -29.52
CA LEU A 95 -10.43 1.68 -30.31
C LEU A 95 -9.80 0.78 -31.38
N THR A 96 -9.73 -0.52 -31.14
CA THR A 96 -9.09 -1.48 -32.05
C THR A 96 -10.07 -2.15 -33.03
N ALA A 97 -11.38 -2.05 -32.76
CA ALA A 97 -12.43 -2.66 -33.59
C ALA A 97 -12.84 -1.82 -34.81
N GLY A 98 -12.33 -0.59 -34.90
CA GLY A 98 -12.63 0.35 -35.98
C GLY A 98 -11.87 0.07 -37.29
#